data_24bd8261700677cc314b224d18514dd1
#
_entry.id   24bd8261700677cc314b224d18514dd1
#
_cell.length_a   1.000
_cell.length_b   1.000
_cell.length_c   1.000
_cell.angle_alpha   90.00
_cell.angle_beta   90.00
_cell.angle_gamma   90.00
#
_symmetry.space_group_name_H-M   'P 1'
#
loop_
_entity.id
_entity.type
_entity.pdbx_description
1 polymer ?
#
loop_
_entity_poly.entity_id
_entity_poly.type
_entity_poly.pdbx_seq_one_letter_code
_entity_poly.pdbx_strand_id
1 'polypeptide(L)'
;MNLRERFLEVMGFNSNVHSIKWEFGYWGETVKNWYASGLPCNNYPTLPTEVTTPTSSLYIPAWTYRGPNVLPNGIGVMAGGLYWPTQGFPIDTDARDFMKMDGMQRMVDVNLHFCPMFESRVIQQDEDSLTYTDIDGVTRKFLKEQATIPAGMDWPIKDKASWEKVKSERLRLDNIKDRFPSNWAELVKEYNSRDYPLAIGGYPFGMFGTPSHLLGYQNLFEMYYDDPALVHDIQNTFTELWIAVFEEVLAQVEVDHVHFWEDISMGKGPMVSLKTVREFMLPYYKRLIDFLKARGVKIILLDTDGDCNSLIPLYMEVGVTGMYPFETHCGMDIVKVRKEYPKLQMMGGVPKGEIAKGRDAIDRALGPVEEVLKTGGYIPFGDHFIPPDVGWEDFRYYRGKLNEMIDRR
;
A
#
# COMPACT_ATOMS: atom_id res chain seq x y z
N MET A 1 -17.24 11.87 17.27
CA MET A 1 -16.04 11.04 17.00
C MET A 1 -15.52 11.40 15.62
N ASN A 2 -14.29 11.90 15.51
CA ASN A 2 -13.66 12.17 14.23
C ASN A 2 -13.15 10.87 13.57
N LEU A 3 -12.60 10.96 12.35
CA LEU A 3 -12.17 9.77 11.59
C LEU A 3 -11.03 9.03 12.29
N ARG A 4 -10.04 9.75 12.86
CA ARG A 4 -8.92 9.17 13.61
C ARG A 4 -9.41 8.38 14.82
N GLU A 5 -10.25 8.98 15.64
CA GLU A 5 -10.82 8.33 16.82
C GLU A 5 -11.59 7.06 16.43
N ARG A 6 -12.42 7.15 15.37
CA ARG A 6 -13.19 6.01 14.89
C ARG A 6 -12.29 4.89 14.36
N PHE A 7 -11.22 5.21 13.63
CA PHE A 7 -10.25 4.22 13.17
C PHE A 7 -9.60 3.47 14.34
N LEU A 8 -9.18 4.19 15.37
CA LEU A 8 -8.56 3.59 16.55
C LEU A 8 -9.54 2.69 17.32
N GLU A 9 -10.79 3.10 17.46
CA GLU A 9 -11.84 2.30 18.08
C GLU A 9 -12.16 1.03 17.28
N VAL A 10 -12.33 1.15 15.95
CA VAL A 10 -12.57 0.02 15.05
C VAL A 10 -11.42 -0.97 15.13
N MET A 11 -10.18 -0.50 14.99
CA MET A 11 -8.99 -1.35 15.08
C MET A 11 -8.72 -1.85 16.50
N GLY A 12 -9.27 -1.19 17.52
CA GLY A 12 -9.33 -1.64 18.91
C GLY A 12 -10.39 -2.69 19.19
N PHE A 13 -11.10 -3.21 18.18
CA PHE A 13 -12.17 -4.19 18.29
C PHE A 13 -13.41 -3.69 19.02
N ASN A 14 -13.67 -2.38 19.03
CA ASN A 14 -14.94 -1.84 19.54
C ASN A 14 -16.05 -2.07 18.51
N SER A 15 -16.83 -3.14 18.71
CA SER A 15 -17.94 -3.52 17.82
C SER A 15 -19.17 -2.60 17.91
N ASN A 16 -19.19 -1.63 18.84
CA ASN A 16 -20.26 -0.65 18.97
C ASN A 16 -20.00 0.62 18.13
N VAL A 17 -18.89 0.66 17.41
CA VAL A 17 -18.52 1.79 16.54
C VAL A 17 -18.65 1.36 15.08
N HIS A 18 -19.28 2.20 14.26
CA HIS A 18 -19.37 1.98 12.82
C HIS A 18 -17.98 1.87 12.19
N SER A 19 -17.79 0.88 11.34
CA SER A 19 -16.54 0.72 10.60
C SER A 19 -16.29 1.89 9.64
N ILE A 20 -15.11 1.91 9.02
CA ILE A 20 -14.68 2.97 8.11
C ILE A 20 -15.15 2.65 6.69
N LYS A 21 -15.66 3.65 5.99
CA LYS A 21 -16.11 3.55 4.60
C LYS A 21 -14.98 3.90 3.65
N TRP A 22 -14.01 3.01 3.55
CA TRP A 22 -12.88 3.12 2.61
C TRP A 22 -13.04 2.19 1.42
N GLU A 23 -12.20 2.39 0.40
CA GLU A 23 -11.93 1.43 -0.66
C GLU A 23 -10.42 1.21 -0.77
N PHE A 24 -9.99 0.02 -1.22
CA PHE A 24 -8.58 -0.28 -1.41
C PHE A 24 -7.96 0.64 -2.46
N GLY A 25 -8.57 0.67 -3.63
CA GLY A 25 -8.16 1.51 -4.74
C GLY A 25 -8.84 1.13 -6.05
N TYR A 26 -8.44 1.80 -7.09
CA TYR A 26 -9.04 1.70 -8.41
C TYR A 26 -7.98 1.77 -9.50
N TRP A 27 -8.16 1.01 -10.58
CA TRP A 27 -7.41 1.30 -11.79
C TRP A 27 -7.87 2.61 -12.40
N GLY A 28 -6.95 3.36 -12.97
CA GLY A 28 -7.30 4.63 -13.61
C GLY A 28 -8.30 4.48 -14.75
N GLU A 29 -8.20 3.38 -15.50
CA GLU A 29 -9.19 3.03 -16.54
C GLU A 29 -10.59 2.81 -15.96
N THR A 30 -10.70 2.21 -14.78
CA THR A 30 -11.98 2.04 -14.05
C THR A 30 -12.64 3.40 -13.82
N VAL A 31 -11.90 4.34 -13.25
CA VAL A 31 -12.40 5.69 -12.93
C VAL A 31 -12.74 6.46 -14.20
N LYS A 32 -11.92 6.34 -15.26
CA LYS A 32 -12.20 6.90 -16.58
C LYS A 32 -13.52 6.40 -17.15
N ASN A 33 -13.75 5.08 -17.09
CA ASN A 33 -14.99 4.45 -17.55
C ASN A 33 -16.20 4.93 -16.73
N TRP A 34 -16.02 5.14 -15.42
CA TRP A 34 -17.07 5.67 -14.56
C TRP A 34 -17.47 7.10 -14.91
N TYR A 35 -16.50 7.98 -15.20
CA TYR A 35 -16.82 9.34 -15.69
C TYR A 35 -17.63 9.29 -16.98
N ALA A 36 -17.27 8.40 -17.93
CA ALA A 36 -18.05 8.20 -19.15
C ALA A 36 -19.44 7.61 -18.91
N SER A 37 -19.67 6.98 -17.75
CA SER A 37 -20.92 6.30 -17.39
C SER A 37 -21.75 7.06 -16.32
N GLY A 38 -21.38 8.29 -15.96
CA GLY A 38 -22.18 9.16 -15.12
C GLY A 38 -21.65 9.44 -13.71
N LEU A 39 -20.41 9.08 -13.38
CA LEU A 39 -19.75 9.63 -12.20
C LEU A 39 -19.54 11.14 -12.42
N PRO A 40 -20.03 12.03 -11.52
CA PRO A 40 -19.77 13.46 -11.64
C PRO A 40 -18.28 13.79 -11.54
N CYS A 41 -17.76 14.59 -12.47
CA CYS A 41 -16.38 15.02 -12.53
C CYS A 41 -16.25 16.42 -11.95
N ASN A 42 -16.17 16.53 -10.64
CA ASN A 42 -16.14 17.80 -9.91
C ASN A 42 -14.72 18.24 -9.48
N ASN A 43 -13.91 17.27 -9.08
CA ASN A 43 -12.57 17.52 -8.54
C ASN A 43 -11.47 17.31 -9.58
N TYR A 44 -11.72 16.48 -10.61
CA TYR A 44 -10.76 16.15 -11.66
C TYR A 44 -11.40 16.36 -13.04
N PRO A 45 -11.48 17.61 -13.52
CA PRO A 45 -12.18 17.95 -14.78
C PRO A 45 -11.56 17.29 -16.01
N THR A 46 -10.29 16.88 -15.92
CA THR A 46 -9.62 16.11 -16.99
C THR A 46 -8.68 15.10 -16.36
N LEU A 47 -8.90 13.82 -16.67
CA LEU A 47 -7.86 12.81 -16.40
C LEU A 47 -6.71 13.03 -17.40
N PRO A 48 -5.44 12.94 -16.97
CA PRO A 48 -4.31 12.98 -17.87
C PRO A 48 -4.44 11.84 -18.90
N THR A 49 -4.39 12.18 -20.17
CA THR A 49 -4.46 11.21 -21.27
C THR A 49 -3.08 10.81 -21.79
N GLU A 50 -2.02 11.49 -21.32
CA GLU A 50 -0.67 11.29 -21.80
C GLU A 50 0.33 11.14 -20.64
N VAL A 51 1.29 10.24 -20.83
CA VAL A 51 2.47 10.10 -19.97
C VAL A 51 3.43 11.24 -20.30
N THR A 52 3.47 12.24 -19.45
CA THR A 52 4.24 13.46 -19.73
C THR A 52 5.64 13.47 -19.12
N THR A 53 5.88 12.73 -18.04
CA THR A 53 7.20 12.65 -17.40
C THR A 53 7.41 11.35 -16.63
N PRO A 54 8.65 10.83 -16.60
CA PRO A 54 8.99 9.63 -15.82
C PRO A 54 9.14 9.85 -14.32
N THR A 55 9.06 11.09 -13.85
CA THR A 55 8.97 11.42 -12.40
C THR A 55 7.67 10.95 -11.78
N SER A 56 6.78 10.48 -12.60
CA SER A 56 5.50 9.97 -12.28
C SER A 56 5.46 8.44 -12.32
N SER A 57 6.43 7.78 -11.75
CA SER A 57 6.30 6.36 -11.48
C SER A 57 5.15 6.11 -10.50
N LEU A 58 4.63 4.92 -10.44
CA LEU A 58 3.81 4.36 -9.35
C LEU A 58 4.30 4.75 -7.95
N TYR A 59 5.52 5.17 -7.88
CA TYR A 59 6.35 5.37 -6.72
C TYR A 59 6.73 6.82 -6.57
N ILE A 60 5.73 7.69 -6.62
CA ILE A 60 5.91 8.97 -5.97
C ILE A 60 5.93 8.64 -4.50
N PRO A 61 7.07 8.75 -3.84
CA PRO A 61 7.12 8.58 -2.41
C PRO A 61 6.06 9.49 -1.81
N ALA A 62 5.34 9.04 -0.79
CA ALA A 62 4.30 9.84 -0.15
C ALA A 62 4.81 11.22 0.22
N TRP A 63 6.11 11.35 0.56
CA TRP A 63 6.78 12.60 0.88
C TRP A 63 6.94 13.59 -0.30
N THR A 64 6.79 13.16 -1.55
CA THR A 64 6.78 14.05 -2.74
C THR A 64 5.37 14.39 -3.19
N TYR A 65 4.36 13.66 -2.70
CA TYR A 65 2.96 13.87 -3.03
C TYR A 65 2.34 14.93 -2.13
N ARG A 66 2.01 16.08 -2.69
CA ARG A 66 1.45 17.20 -1.93
C ARG A 66 0.12 17.65 -2.50
N GLY A 67 -0.91 17.26 -1.82
CA GLY A 67 -2.24 17.84 -1.95
C GLY A 67 -3.16 17.12 -2.93
N PRO A 68 -4.47 17.29 -2.72
CA PRO A 68 -5.51 16.57 -3.45
C PRO A 68 -5.66 17.00 -4.92
N ASN A 69 -5.11 18.17 -5.27
CA ASN A 69 -5.30 18.78 -6.60
C ASN A 69 -4.06 18.63 -7.50
N VAL A 70 -2.99 18.08 -7.01
CA VAL A 70 -1.86 17.72 -7.83
C VAL A 70 -2.06 16.25 -8.17
N LEU A 71 -2.78 16.02 -9.26
CA LEU A 71 -2.58 14.77 -9.95
C LEU A 71 -1.10 14.75 -10.27
N PRO A 72 -0.30 14.00 -9.54
CA PRO A 72 1.10 13.91 -9.89
C PRO A 72 1.10 13.42 -11.32
N ASN A 73 2.02 13.89 -12.12
CA ASN A 73 2.27 13.35 -13.44
C ASN A 73 2.34 11.81 -13.45
N GLY A 74 2.45 11.14 -12.26
CA GLY A 74 2.35 9.72 -12.01
C GLY A 74 1.07 9.03 -12.39
N ILE A 75 -0.01 9.74 -12.41
CA ILE A 75 -1.25 9.19 -12.95
C ILE A 75 -1.10 8.86 -14.43
N GLY A 76 -0.24 9.58 -15.13
CA GLY A 76 0.03 9.33 -16.52
C GLY A 76 0.97 8.14 -16.80
N VAL A 77 1.54 7.50 -15.80
CA VAL A 77 2.45 6.36 -16.01
C VAL A 77 1.70 5.04 -16.17
N MET A 78 0.52 4.92 -15.58
CA MET A 78 -0.35 3.75 -15.79
C MET A 78 -1.56 4.15 -16.60
N ALA A 79 -2.09 3.25 -17.42
CA ALA A 79 -3.24 3.52 -18.28
C ALA A 79 -4.40 4.17 -17.51
N GLY A 80 -4.50 5.50 -17.58
CA GLY A 80 -5.44 6.30 -16.82
C GLY A 80 -5.13 6.46 -15.32
N GLY A 81 -3.92 6.07 -14.86
CA GLY A 81 -3.48 6.24 -13.48
C GLY A 81 -3.86 5.11 -12.52
N LEU A 82 -3.36 5.22 -11.32
CA LEU A 82 -3.67 4.34 -10.20
C LEU A 82 -4.18 5.17 -9.04
N TYR A 83 -5.39 4.89 -8.58
CA TYR A 83 -5.97 5.49 -7.38
C TYR A 83 -5.83 4.50 -6.22
N TRP A 84 -4.87 4.74 -5.35
CA TRP A 84 -4.57 3.87 -4.22
C TRP A 84 -4.66 4.62 -2.89
N PRO A 85 -5.87 4.91 -2.41
CA PRO A 85 -6.08 5.75 -1.24
C PRO A 85 -5.43 5.23 0.03
N THR A 86 -5.41 3.92 0.25
CA THR A 86 -4.82 3.31 1.44
C THR A 86 -3.31 3.49 1.53
N GLN A 87 -2.65 3.81 0.41
CA GLN A 87 -1.23 4.12 0.34
C GLN A 87 -0.94 5.62 0.19
N GLY A 88 -1.98 6.47 0.23
CA GLY A 88 -1.83 7.91 0.07
C GLY A 88 -1.64 8.40 -1.37
N PHE A 89 -1.79 7.51 -2.36
CA PHE A 89 -1.75 7.86 -3.77
C PHE A 89 -3.07 8.41 -4.27
N PRO A 90 -3.11 8.93 -5.54
CA PRO A 90 -4.17 9.86 -5.91
C PRO A 90 -5.51 9.47 -5.35
N ILE A 91 -6.16 10.44 -4.75
CA ILE A 91 -7.38 10.21 -4.00
C ILE A 91 -8.57 10.10 -4.95
N ASP A 92 -9.49 9.23 -4.60
CA ASP A 92 -10.74 8.94 -5.30
C ASP A 92 -11.85 9.97 -5.01
N THR A 93 -11.52 11.26 -4.96
CA THR A 93 -12.38 12.31 -4.36
C THR A 93 -13.79 12.30 -4.94
N ASP A 94 -13.95 12.22 -6.27
CA ASP A 94 -15.29 12.27 -6.88
C ASP A 94 -16.13 11.02 -6.55
N ALA A 95 -15.55 9.82 -6.61
CA ALA A 95 -16.25 8.58 -6.25
C ALA A 95 -16.59 8.55 -4.76
N ARG A 96 -15.64 8.97 -3.91
CA ARG A 96 -15.82 9.02 -2.46
C ARG A 96 -16.89 10.02 -2.05
N ASP A 97 -16.88 11.25 -2.59
CA ASP A 97 -17.87 12.26 -2.30
C ASP A 97 -19.26 11.82 -2.75
N PHE A 98 -19.37 11.26 -3.95
CA PHE A 98 -20.64 10.75 -4.47
C PHE A 98 -21.21 9.62 -3.60
N MET A 99 -20.36 8.68 -3.19
CA MET A 99 -20.75 7.54 -2.36
C MET A 99 -20.80 7.85 -0.86
N LYS A 100 -20.51 9.10 -0.45
CA LYS A 100 -20.46 9.53 0.96
C LYS A 100 -19.56 8.62 1.81
N MET A 101 -18.39 8.31 1.26
CA MET A 101 -17.35 7.55 1.96
C MET A 101 -16.60 8.46 2.94
N ASP A 102 -15.89 7.85 3.86
CA ASP A 102 -15.07 8.59 4.83
C ASP A 102 -13.82 9.21 4.17
N GLY A 103 -13.25 10.20 4.85
CA GLY A 103 -11.94 10.73 4.50
C GLY A 103 -10.84 9.66 4.57
N MET A 104 -9.68 9.98 4.01
CA MET A 104 -8.56 9.04 3.89
C MET A 104 -7.60 9.12 5.07
N GLN A 105 -6.83 8.06 5.27
CA GLN A 105 -5.59 8.13 6.03
C GLN A 105 -4.52 8.92 5.25
N ARG A 106 -3.48 9.36 5.96
CA ARG A 106 -2.30 9.93 5.33
C ARG A 106 -1.05 9.20 5.78
N MET A 107 -0.03 9.20 4.92
CA MET A 107 1.31 8.74 5.26
C MET A 107 2.15 9.91 5.74
N VAL A 108 3.02 9.68 6.70
CA VAL A 108 4.05 10.63 7.08
C VAL A 108 5.00 10.84 5.91
N ASP A 109 5.23 12.10 5.56
CA ASP A 109 5.98 12.51 4.38
C ASP A 109 7.51 12.47 4.64
N VAL A 110 8.09 11.27 4.56
CA VAL A 110 9.53 11.03 4.73
C VAL A 110 10.07 10.02 3.72
N ASN A 111 11.34 10.16 3.34
CA ASN A 111 11.99 9.25 2.41
C ASN A 111 12.58 8.03 3.15
N LEU A 112 12.00 6.84 2.92
CA LEU A 112 12.41 5.56 3.48
C LEU A 112 13.37 4.75 2.60
N HIS A 113 13.73 5.30 1.42
CA HIS A 113 14.53 4.64 0.39
C HIS A 113 15.85 5.37 0.14
N PHE A 114 16.25 5.46 -1.13
CA PHE A 114 17.50 6.10 -1.52
C PHE A 114 17.51 7.61 -1.31
N CYS A 115 18.55 8.12 -0.68
CA CYS A 115 18.81 9.54 -0.50
C CYS A 115 20.30 9.86 -0.71
N PRO A 116 20.64 10.60 -1.81
CA PRO A 116 19.76 11.15 -2.82
C PRO A 116 19.08 10.07 -3.68
N MET A 117 17.90 10.38 -4.23
CA MET A 117 17.22 9.53 -5.20
C MET A 117 18.01 9.44 -6.51
N PHE A 118 17.73 8.41 -7.31
CA PHE A 118 18.22 8.36 -8.68
C PHE A 118 17.51 9.42 -9.53
N GLU A 119 18.20 9.86 -10.59
CA GLU A 119 17.62 10.75 -11.57
C GLU A 119 16.67 9.96 -12.49
N SER A 120 15.40 10.33 -12.48
CA SER A 120 14.43 9.76 -13.41
C SER A 120 14.67 10.27 -14.83
N ARG A 121 14.66 9.35 -15.81
CA ARG A 121 14.87 9.70 -17.21
C ARG A 121 14.15 8.77 -18.16
N VAL A 122 13.63 9.30 -19.27
CA VAL A 122 13.14 8.52 -20.40
C VAL A 122 14.34 7.94 -21.15
N ILE A 123 14.32 6.62 -21.36
CA ILE A 123 15.31 5.89 -22.16
C ILE A 123 14.79 5.75 -23.59
N GLN A 124 13.53 5.33 -23.73
CA GLN A 124 12.89 5.14 -25.03
C GLN A 124 11.39 5.38 -24.90
N GLN A 125 10.80 5.97 -25.93
CA GLN A 125 9.36 6.14 -26.06
C GLN A 125 8.93 5.88 -27.49
N ASP A 126 7.87 5.13 -27.67
CA ASP A 126 7.18 4.88 -28.93
C ASP A 126 5.66 5.08 -28.76
N GLU A 127 4.86 4.71 -29.78
CA GLU A 127 3.42 4.85 -29.74
C GLU A 127 2.79 4.03 -28.61
N ASP A 128 3.26 2.81 -28.41
CA ASP A 128 2.65 1.81 -27.51
C ASP A 128 3.28 1.76 -26.12
N SER A 129 4.53 2.20 -25.98
CA SER A 129 5.30 2.00 -24.75
C SER A 129 6.22 3.16 -24.36
N LEU A 130 6.60 3.16 -23.07
CA LEU A 130 7.58 4.04 -22.49
C LEU A 130 8.54 3.20 -21.64
N THR A 131 9.85 3.31 -21.93
CA THR A 131 10.91 2.76 -21.10
C THR A 131 11.64 3.90 -20.38
N TYR A 132 11.74 3.82 -19.08
CA TYR A 132 12.31 4.87 -18.23
C TYR A 132 13.04 4.30 -17.02
N THR A 133 13.97 5.06 -16.44
CA THR A 133 14.53 4.80 -15.10
C THR A 133 13.73 5.62 -14.09
N ASP A 134 13.29 5.00 -13.01
CA ASP A 134 12.58 5.68 -11.92
C ASP A 134 13.53 6.24 -10.84
N ILE A 135 12.96 6.87 -9.81
CA ILE A 135 13.70 7.47 -8.70
C ILE A 135 14.44 6.46 -7.81
N ASP A 136 14.09 5.19 -7.87
CA ASP A 136 14.77 4.09 -7.19
C ASP A 136 15.84 3.44 -8.05
N GLY A 137 16.06 3.96 -9.27
CA GLY A 137 17.05 3.46 -10.21
C GLY A 137 16.62 2.20 -10.97
N VAL A 138 15.36 1.80 -10.84
CA VAL A 138 14.81 0.67 -11.56
C VAL A 138 14.42 1.10 -12.97
N THR A 139 14.90 0.39 -13.98
CA THR A 139 14.42 0.58 -15.36
C THR A 139 13.12 -0.15 -15.57
N ARG A 140 12.11 0.56 -16.04
CA ARG A 140 10.75 0.03 -16.23
C ARG A 140 10.26 0.22 -17.65
N LYS A 141 9.41 -0.71 -18.09
CA LYS A 141 8.64 -0.60 -19.33
C LYS A 141 7.15 -0.50 -19.00
N PHE A 142 6.54 0.56 -19.45
CA PHE A 142 5.12 0.84 -19.32
C PHE A 142 4.42 0.69 -20.68
N LEU A 143 3.26 0.02 -20.69
CA LEU A 143 2.39 -0.13 -21.86
C LEU A 143 1.23 0.87 -21.76
N LYS A 144 1.12 1.79 -22.71
CA LYS A 144 0.24 2.98 -22.62
C LYS A 144 -1.26 2.66 -22.64
N GLU A 145 -1.65 1.61 -23.35
CA GLU A 145 -3.06 1.23 -23.55
C GLU A 145 -3.53 0.10 -22.62
N GLN A 146 -2.73 -0.25 -21.62
CA GLN A 146 -3.05 -1.37 -20.74
C GLN A 146 -3.08 -0.95 -19.27
N ALA A 147 -4.14 -1.35 -18.56
CA ALA A 147 -4.21 -1.25 -17.10
C ALA A 147 -3.24 -2.27 -16.48
N THR A 148 -1.95 -1.96 -16.49
CA THR A 148 -0.90 -2.83 -15.96
C THR A 148 0.09 -2.04 -15.11
N ILE A 149 0.77 -2.76 -14.21
CA ILE A 149 1.92 -2.23 -13.49
C ILE A 149 3.14 -2.21 -14.44
N PRO A 150 3.93 -1.12 -14.48
CA PRO A 150 5.15 -1.08 -15.29
C PRO A 150 6.09 -2.21 -14.96
N ALA A 151 6.47 -2.99 -15.97
CA ALA A 151 7.36 -4.13 -15.79
C ALA A 151 8.80 -3.67 -15.47
N GLY A 152 9.40 -4.22 -14.41
CA GLY A 152 10.83 -4.04 -14.14
C GLY A 152 11.69 -4.75 -15.18
N MET A 153 12.69 -4.03 -15.73
CA MET A 153 13.59 -4.52 -16.78
C MET A 153 15.03 -4.60 -16.32
N ASP A 154 15.45 -3.71 -15.44
CA ASP A 154 16.80 -3.64 -14.86
C ASP A 154 16.76 -3.00 -13.49
N TRP A 155 17.67 -3.41 -12.59
CA TRP A 155 17.65 -3.03 -11.18
C TRP A 155 19.01 -2.45 -10.75
N PRO A 156 19.04 -1.54 -9.77
CA PRO A 156 20.26 -0.92 -9.29
C PRO A 156 21.15 -1.87 -8.49
N ILE A 157 20.59 -2.94 -7.90
CA ILE A 157 21.32 -3.91 -7.09
C ILE A 157 21.30 -5.26 -7.81
N LYS A 158 22.48 -5.71 -8.27
CA LYS A 158 22.68 -6.95 -9.03
C LYS A 158 23.58 -7.94 -8.30
N ASP A 159 24.47 -7.43 -7.48
CA ASP A 159 25.51 -8.16 -6.78
C ASP A 159 26.05 -7.35 -5.59
N LYS A 160 27.01 -7.92 -4.90
CA LYS A 160 27.65 -7.27 -3.75
C LYS A 160 28.31 -5.94 -4.11
N ALA A 161 28.95 -5.82 -5.29
CA ALA A 161 29.65 -4.58 -5.67
C ALA A 161 28.66 -3.43 -5.92
N SER A 162 27.57 -3.69 -6.63
CA SER A 162 26.50 -2.72 -6.86
C SER A 162 25.76 -2.36 -5.54
N TRP A 163 25.57 -3.34 -4.64
CA TRP A 163 25.03 -3.08 -3.33
C TRP A 163 25.90 -2.14 -2.48
N GLU A 164 27.18 -2.44 -2.34
CA GLU A 164 28.12 -1.61 -1.56
C GLU A 164 28.17 -0.17 -2.08
N LYS A 165 28.13 0.00 -3.39
CA LYS A 165 28.04 1.32 -4.01
C LYS A 165 26.77 2.06 -3.60
N VAL A 166 25.61 1.44 -3.81
CA VAL A 166 24.30 2.05 -3.48
C VAL A 166 24.21 2.34 -1.98
N LYS A 167 24.62 1.39 -1.14
CA LYS A 167 24.63 1.52 0.32
C LYS A 167 25.45 2.74 0.77
N SER A 168 26.69 2.85 0.28
CA SER A 168 27.60 3.94 0.67
C SER A 168 27.17 5.31 0.15
N GLU A 169 26.53 5.38 -1.02
CA GLU A 169 26.13 6.63 -1.64
C GLU A 169 24.75 7.12 -1.18
N ARG A 170 23.79 6.20 -0.85
CA ARG A 170 22.36 6.52 -0.77
C ARG A 170 21.62 6.03 0.49
N LEU A 171 22.25 5.15 1.32
CA LEU A 171 21.63 4.61 2.52
C LEU A 171 22.40 5.01 3.80
N ARG A 172 22.92 6.20 3.78
CA ARG A 172 23.74 6.74 4.89
C ARG A 172 22.86 7.17 6.05
N LEU A 173 23.39 6.99 7.28
CA LEU A 173 22.74 7.43 8.51
C LEU A 173 23.13 8.84 8.94
N ASP A 174 24.23 9.37 8.46
CA ASP A 174 24.72 10.71 8.79
C ASP A 174 23.96 11.84 8.09
N ASN A 175 23.11 11.50 7.10
CA ASN A 175 22.26 12.44 6.37
C ASN A 175 20.76 12.21 6.59
N ILE A 176 20.35 11.67 7.72
CA ILE A 176 18.93 11.38 8.03
C ILE A 176 18.03 12.60 7.82
N LYS A 177 18.50 13.80 8.13
CA LYS A 177 17.72 15.04 7.95
C LYS A 177 17.38 15.36 6.51
N ASP A 178 18.18 14.91 5.55
CA ASP A 178 17.92 15.12 4.12
C ASP A 178 16.74 14.29 3.60
N ARG A 179 16.24 13.35 4.42
CA ARG A 179 15.10 12.49 4.14
C ARG A 179 13.75 13.12 4.50
N PHE A 180 13.80 14.29 5.12
CA PHE A 180 12.62 15.05 5.53
C PHE A 180 12.36 16.20 4.56
N PRO A 181 11.10 16.53 4.26
CA PRO A 181 10.79 17.65 3.39
C PRO A 181 11.12 18.99 4.05
N SER A 182 11.39 20.00 3.25
CA SER A 182 11.81 21.34 3.72
C SER A 182 10.80 22.00 4.66
N ASN A 183 9.51 21.68 4.54
CA ASN A 183 8.42 22.15 5.40
C ASN A 183 8.07 21.17 6.54
N TRP A 184 9.01 20.33 6.97
CA TRP A 184 8.78 19.34 8.02
C TRP A 184 8.17 19.92 9.30
N ALA A 185 8.65 21.07 9.74
CA ALA A 185 8.12 21.73 10.93
C ALA A 185 6.63 22.14 10.82
N GLU A 186 6.17 22.45 9.61
CA GLU A 186 4.76 22.74 9.32
C GLU A 186 3.94 21.46 9.33
N LEU A 187 4.45 20.38 8.70
CA LEU A 187 3.82 19.08 8.71
C LEU A 187 3.69 18.50 10.11
N VAL A 188 4.69 18.66 10.98
CA VAL A 188 4.59 18.24 12.39
C VAL A 188 3.41 18.91 13.09
N LYS A 189 3.18 20.22 12.88
CA LYS A 189 2.03 20.94 13.45
C LYS A 189 0.72 20.40 12.90
N GLU A 190 0.65 20.19 11.58
CA GLU A 190 -0.53 19.63 10.92
C GLU A 190 -0.82 18.23 11.45
N TYR A 191 0.17 17.33 11.47
CA TYR A 191 0.02 15.97 11.94
C TYR A 191 -0.45 15.90 13.41
N ASN A 192 0.05 16.77 14.29
CA ASN A 192 -0.32 16.77 15.70
C ASN A 192 -1.71 17.40 15.96
N SER A 193 -2.31 18.11 14.99
CA SER A 193 -3.67 18.68 15.08
C SER A 193 -4.70 17.97 14.20
N ARG A 194 -4.33 16.83 13.61
CA ARG A 194 -5.14 16.09 12.63
C ARG A 194 -6.39 15.43 13.24
N ASP A 195 -7.36 15.16 12.37
CA ASP A 195 -8.56 14.37 12.65
C ASP A 195 -8.67 13.08 11.80
N TYR A 196 -7.60 12.74 11.05
CA TYR A 196 -7.47 11.55 10.19
C TYR A 196 -6.40 10.58 10.71
N PRO A 197 -6.47 9.27 10.38
CA PRO A 197 -5.43 8.31 10.71
C PRO A 197 -4.11 8.64 9.99
N LEU A 198 -2.99 8.58 10.72
CA LEU A 198 -1.66 8.85 10.21
C LEU A 198 -0.80 7.60 10.31
N ALA A 199 -0.24 7.18 9.20
CA ALA A 199 0.65 6.02 9.10
C ALA A 199 2.09 6.40 8.80
N ILE A 200 3.02 5.52 9.14
CA ILE A 200 4.37 5.47 8.60
C ILE A 200 4.56 4.21 7.78
N GLY A 201 5.45 4.24 6.79
CA GLY A 201 5.70 3.12 5.88
C GLY A 201 5.08 3.35 4.50
N GLY A 202 4.35 2.39 4.01
CA GLY A 202 3.76 2.41 2.66
C GLY A 202 4.68 1.77 1.62
N TYR A 203 4.24 1.79 0.34
CA TYR A 203 4.99 1.19 -0.76
C TYR A 203 6.38 1.85 -0.96
N PRO A 204 7.45 1.07 -1.22
CA PRO A 204 7.60 -0.39 -1.12
C PRO A 204 8.30 -0.82 0.20
N PHE A 205 7.90 -0.26 1.33
CA PHE A 205 8.46 -0.50 2.67
C PHE A 205 8.10 -1.87 3.22
N GLY A 206 9.02 -2.82 3.21
CA GLY A 206 8.83 -4.19 3.69
C GLY A 206 10.10 -5.03 3.61
N MET A 207 10.12 -6.16 4.32
CA MET A 207 11.31 -7.04 4.37
C MET A 207 11.44 -7.92 3.12
N PHE A 208 10.35 -8.16 2.41
CA PHE A 208 10.37 -8.74 1.08
C PHE A 208 10.13 -7.66 0.01
N GLY A 209 9.19 -6.76 0.25
CA GLY A 209 8.81 -5.72 -0.69
C GLY A 209 9.97 -4.84 -1.14
N THR A 210 10.75 -4.30 -0.19
CA THR A 210 11.90 -3.46 -0.53
C THR A 210 12.98 -4.22 -1.32
N PRO A 211 13.49 -5.37 -0.88
CA PRO A 211 14.48 -6.12 -1.66
C PRO A 211 13.96 -6.55 -3.04
N SER A 212 12.73 -7.05 -3.13
CA SER A 212 12.15 -7.48 -4.42
C SER A 212 12.02 -6.30 -5.40
N HIS A 213 11.67 -5.11 -4.90
CA HIS A 213 11.61 -3.89 -5.68
C HIS A 213 12.97 -3.45 -6.22
N LEU A 214 14.03 -3.57 -5.41
CA LEU A 214 15.37 -3.05 -5.72
C LEU A 214 16.30 -4.04 -6.44
N LEU A 215 16.05 -5.34 -6.31
CA LEU A 215 16.84 -6.41 -6.92
C LEU A 215 16.11 -7.11 -8.06
N GLY A 216 14.79 -7.04 -8.09
CA GLY A 216 13.94 -7.91 -8.89
C GLY A 216 13.78 -9.29 -8.28
N TYR A 217 12.67 -9.95 -8.59
CA TYR A 217 12.31 -11.24 -7.99
C TYR A 217 13.35 -12.33 -8.27
N GLN A 218 13.76 -12.49 -9.54
CA GLN A 218 14.70 -13.56 -9.90
C GLN A 218 16.01 -13.43 -9.14
N ASN A 219 16.62 -12.24 -9.18
CA ASN A 219 17.90 -12.00 -8.53
C ASN A 219 17.80 -12.18 -7.00
N LEU A 220 16.72 -11.67 -6.39
CA LEU A 220 16.48 -11.87 -4.95
C LEU A 220 16.34 -13.35 -4.59
N PHE A 221 15.61 -14.15 -5.41
CA PHE A 221 15.42 -15.58 -5.13
C PHE A 221 16.72 -16.35 -5.24
N GLU A 222 17.58 -16.04 -6.21
CA GLU A 222 18.91 -16.63 -6.35
C GLU A 222 19.81 -16.23 -5.17
N MET A 223 19.80 -14.95 -4.75
CA MET A 223 20.62 -14.44 -3.63
C MET A 223 20.32 -15.10 -2.28
N TYR A 224 19.10 -15.55 -2.03
CA TYR A 224 18.82 -16.30 -0.79
C TYR A 224 19.69 -17.55 -0.64
N TYR A 225 20.19 -18.12 -1.74
CA TYR A 225 21.00 -19.34 -1.76
C TYR A 225 22.48 -19.06 -2.07
N ASP A 226 22.75 -18.14 -3.00
CA ASP A 226 24.08 -17.88 -3.53
C ASP A 226 24.87 -16.91 -2.65
N ASP A 227 24.23 -15.91 -2.06
CA ASP A 227 24.85 -14.96 -1.15
C ASP A 227 23.89 -14.54 -0.01
N PRO A 228 23.56 -15.45 0.91
CA PRO A 228 22.69 -15.16 2.05
C PRO A 228 23.23 -14.05 2.95
N ALA A 229 24.55 -13.88 3.00
CA ALA A 229 25.18 -12.82 3.79
C ALA A 229 24.86 -11.43 3.21
N LEU A 230 24.80 -11.31 1.90
CA LEU A 230 24.40 -10.07 1.22
C LEU A 230 22.92 -9.74 1.52
N VAL A 231 22.03 -10.74 1.48
CA VAL A 231 20.62 -10.51 1.82
C VAL A 231 20.48 -10.04 3.27
N HIS A 232 21.18 -10.65 4.20
CA HIS A 232 21.20 -10.20 5.61
C HIS A 232 21.75 -8.78 5.76
N ASP A 233 22.78 -8.39 5.01
CA ASP A 233 23.30 -7.02 5.05
C ASP A 233 22.31 -6.01 4.48
N ILE A 234 21.59 -6.34 3.41
CA ILE A 234 20.51 -5.52 2.86
C ILE A 234 19.41 -5.31 3.91
N GLN A 235 18.91 -6.37 4.50
CA GLN A 235 17.86 -6.33 5.52
C GLN A 235 18.28 -5.50 6.75
N ASN A 236 19.50 -5.74 7.23
CA ASN A 236 20.02 -5.00 8.37
C ASN A 236 20.16 -3.51 8.08
N THR A 237 20.70 -3.17 6.92
CA THR A 237 20.93 -1.78 6.51
C THR A 237 19.60 -1.01 6.42
N PHE A 238 18.58 -1.57 5.76
CA PHE A 238 17.26 -0.93 5.69
C PHE A 238 16.58 -0.86 7.06
N THR A 239 16.68 -1.89 7.88
CA THR A 239 16.12 -1.88 9.23
C THR A 239 16.74 -0.77 10.08
N GLU A 240 18.06 -0.60 10.03
CA GLU A 240 18.76 0.48 10.75
C GLU A 240 18.35 1.86 10.23
N LEU A 241 18.27 2.01 8.92
CA LEU A 241 17.81 3.24 8.29
C LEU A 241 16.39 3.61 8.73
N TRP A 242 15.46 2.66 8.67
CA TRP A 242 14.06 2.91 9.05
C TRP A 242 13.93 3.24 10.54
N ILE A 243 14.66 2.54 11.41
CA ILE A 243 14.71 2.87 12.83
C ILE A 243 15.20 4.31 13.04
N ALA A 244 16.28 4.72 12.35
CA ALA A 244 16.82 6.06 12.48
C ALA A 244 15.85 7.15 11.98
N VAL A 245 15.18 6.93 10.84
CA VAL A 245 14.17 7.86 10.34
C VAL A 245 12.95 7.92 11.26
N PHE A 246 12.45 6.78 11.71
CA PHE A 246 11.28 6.72 12.60
C PHE A 246 11.57 7.24 14.02
N GLU A 247 12.81 7.16 14.48
CA GLU A 247 13.23 7.83 15.72
C GLU A 247 12.94 9.35 15.64
N GLU A 248 13.37 9.98 14.56
CA GLU A 248 13.14 11.42 14.34
C GLU A 248 11.65 11.76 14.16
N VAL A 249 10.88 10.91 13.46
CA VAL A 249 9.43 11.09 13.28
C VAL A 249 8.70 10.97 14.61
N LEU A 250 8.90 9.86 15.32
CA LEU A 250 8.15 9.51 16.53
C LEU A 250 8.54 10.36 17.76
N ALA A 251 9.70 11.05 17.70
CA ALA A 251 10.04 12.07 18.67
C ALA A 251 9.17 13.35 18.56
N GLN A 252 8.51 13.59 17.41
CA GLN A 252 7.81 14.83 17.11
C GLN A 252 6.34 14.62 16.78
N VAL A 253 5.96 13.44 16.30
CA VAL A 253 4.62 13.15 15.76
C VAL A 253 4.09 11.86 16.38
N GLU A 254 2.87 11.90 16.90
CA GLU A 254 2.12 10.71 17.26
C GLU A 254 1.59 10.04 15.99
N VAL A 255 1.95 8.78 15.77
CA VAL A 255 1.53 7.98 14.60
C VAL A 255 0.53 6.92 15.05
N ASP A 256 -0.52 6.70 14.27
CA ASP A 256 -1.59 5.78 14.64
C ASP A 256 -1.26 4.33 14.27
N HIS A 257 -0.57 4.12 13.15
CA HIS A 257 -0.17 2.78 12.72
C HIS A 257 1.05 2.80 11.79
N VAL A 258 1.64 1.63 11.61
CA VAL A 258 2.62 1.38 10.56
C VAL A 258 2.00 0.53 9.47
N HIS A 259 2.46 0.72 8.25
CA HIS A 259 1.98 0.05 7.07
C HIS A 259 3.16 -0.59 6.31
N PHE A 260 3.32 -1.90 6.44
CA PHE A 260 4.26 -2.68 5.63
C PHE A 260 3.63 -3.08 4.31
N TRP A 261 4.41 -3.01 3.22
CA TRP A 261 4.03 -3.54 1.92
C TRP A 261 4.96 -4.68 1.53
N GLU A 262 4.41 -5.86 1.27
CA GLU A 262 5.22 -7.05 1.03
C GLU A 262 5.03 -7.68 -0.33
N ASP A 263 3.80 -7.87 -0.78
CA ASP A 263 3.49 -8.51 -2.06
C ASP A 263 4.24 -9.85 -2.26
N ILE A 264 4.29 -10.66 -1.17
CA ILE A 264 5.10 -11.88 -1.08
C ILE A 264 4.36 -13.14 -1.50
N SER A 265 3.04 -13.07 -1.69
CA SER A 265 2.22 -14.23 -2.05
C SER A 265 1.59 -14.08 -3.42
N MET A 266 1.30 -15.20 -4.03
CA MET A 266 0.55 -15.34 -5.28
C MET A 266 -0.70 -16.23 -5.06
N GLY A 267 -1.42 -16.56 -6.12
CA GLY A 267 -2.69 -17.30 -6.04
C GLY A 267 -2.63 -18.69 -5.37
N LYS A 268 -1.44 -19.25 -5.12
CA LYS A 268 -1.26 -20.56 -4.49
C LYS A 268 -0.35 -20.54 -3.26
N GLY A 269 -0.09 -19.36 -2.71
CA GLY A 269 0.74 -19.21 -1.53
C GLY A 269 2.00 -18.36 -1.74
N PRO A 270 2.88 -18.30 -0.73
CA PRO A 270 4.09 -17.49 -0.76
C PRO A 270 5.05 -17.87 -1.88
N MET A 271 5.70 -16.88 -2.48
CA MET A 271 6.72 -17.06 -3.52
C MET A 271 8.03 -17.64 -2.98
N VAL A 272 8.24 -17.58 -1.69
CA VAL A 272 9.41 -18.14 -0.99
C VAL A 272 8.96 -19.10 0.11
N SER A 273 9.86 -20.00 0.53
CA SER A 273 9.55 -20.95 1.60
C SER A 273 9.34 -20.25 2.95
N LEU A 274 8.51 -20.83 3.83
CA LEU A 274 8.36 -20.34 5.19
C LEU A 274 9.69 -20.35 5.98
N LYS A 275 10.63 -21.22 5.60
CA LYS A 275 12.00 -21.22 6.13
C LYS A 275 12.73 -19.95 5.72
N THR A 276 12.65 -19.54 4.46
CA THR A 276 13.23 -18.30 3.96
C THR A 276 12.63 -17.07 4.68
N VAL A 277 11.31 -17.04 4.87
CA VAL A 277 10.66 -15.97 5.64
C VAL A 277 11.21 -15.91 7.07
N ARG A 278 11.32 -17.06 7.75
CA ARG A 278 11.83 -17.13 9.13
C ARG A 278 13.30 -16.68 9.24
N GLU A 279 14.12 -17.00 8.28
CA GLU A 279 15.54 -16.72 8.29
C GLU A 279 15.84 -15.26 7.91
N PHE A 280 15.26 -14.80 6.80
CA PHE A 280 15.65 -13.53 6.18
C PHE A 280 14.73 -12.33 6.50
N MET A 281 13.55 -12.55 7.08
CA MET A 281 12.56 -11.48 7.27
C MET A 281 12.16 -11.32 8.74
N LEU A 282 11.75 -12.40 9.42
CA LEU A 282 11.18 -12.30 10.77
C LEU A 282 12.13 -11.66 11.81
N PRO A 283 13.46 -11.88 11.81
CA PRO A 283 14.35 -11.22 12.78
C PRO A 283 14.34 -9.70 12.63
N TYR A 284 14.28 -9.20 11.41
CA TYR A 284 14.27 -7.78 11.09
C TYR A 284 12.92 -7.14 11.37
N TYR A 285 11.82 -7.85 11.05
CA TYR A 285 10.48 -7.47 11.52
C TYR A 285 10.44 -7.34 13.03
N LYS A 286 10.89 -8.36 13.74
CA LYS A 286 10.87 -8.37 15.21
C LYS A 286 11.58 -7.15 15.78
N ARG A 287 12.80 -6.86 15.29
CA ARG A 287 13.60 -5.71 15.70
C ARG A 287 12.89 -4.38 15.46
N LEU A 288 12.34 -4.19 14.24
CA LEU A 288 11.66 -2.95 13.87
C LEU A 288 10.33 -2.79 14.61
N ILE A 289 9.54 -3.85 14.72
CA ILE A 289 8.23 -3.80 15.40
C ILE A 289 8.41 -3.58 16.91
N ASP A 290 9.42 -4.19 17.54
CA ASP A 290 9.71 -3.94 18.96
C ASP A 290 10.09 -2.47 19.20
N PHE A 291 10.89 -1.88 18.31
CA PHE A 291 11.20 -0.47 18.34
C PHE A 291 9.93 0.40 18.22
N LEU A 292 9.07 0.11 17.26
CA LEU A 292 7.81 0.85 17.02
C LEU A 292 6.87 0.75 18.22
N LYS A 293 6.70 -0.45 18.78
CA LYS A 293 5.86 -0.68 19.96
C LYS A 293 6.40 0.02 21.21
N ALA A 294 7.70 0.06 21.39
CA ALA A 294 8.34 0.80 22.48
C ALA A 294 8.10 2.32 22.38
N ARG A 295 7.78 2.83 21.21
CA ARG A 295 7.42 4.22 20.92
C ARG A 295 5.90 4.47 20.86
N GLY A 296 5.08 3.47 21.24
CA GLY A 296 3.62 3.62 21.37
C GLY A 296 2.82 3.25 20.13
N VAL A 297 3.42 2.87 19.01
CA VAL A 297 2.70 2.40 17.82
C VAL A 297 2.13 1.02 18.09
N LYS A 298 0.79 0.92 18.15
CA LYS A 298 0.09 -0.32 18.55
C LYS A 298 -0.47 -1.11 17.37
N ILE A 299 -0.78 -0.44 16.27
CA ILE A 299 -1.39 -1.02 15.09
C ILE A 299 -0.29 -1.23 14.04
N ILE A 300 -0.04 -2.48 13.70
CA ILE A 300 1.02 -2.91 12.78
C ILE A 300 0.32 -3.64 11.63
N LEU A 301 0.10 -2.95 10.52
CA LEU A 301 -0.59 -3.48 9.35
C LEU A 301 0.42 -3.97 8.30
N LEU A 302 0.07 -5.07 7.65
CA LEU A 302 0.85 -5.64 6.56
C LEU A 302 -0.05 -5.87 5.34
N ASP A 303 0.37 -5.28 4.22
CA ASP A 303 -0.23 -5.42 2.91
C ASP A 303 0.47 -6.53 2.13
N THR A 304 -0.26 -7.54 1.72
CA THR A 304 0.23 -8.57 0.81
C THR A 304 -0.92 -9.22 0.06
N ASP A 305 -0.75 -9.31 -1.23
CA ASP A 305 -1.69 -9.98 -2.13
C ASP A 305 -1.65 -11.50 -2.00
N GLY A 306 -2.49 -12.18 -2.74
CA GLY A 306 -2.45 -13.63 -2.92
C GLY A 306 -2.94 -14.45 -1.73
N ASP A 307 -2.60 -15.75 -1.74
CA ASP A 307 -2.85 -16.65 -0.61
C ASP A 307 -1.77 -16.47 0.46
N CYS A 308 -2.08 -15.73 1.50
CA CYS A 308 -1.20 -15.49 2.63
C CYS A 308 -1.57 -16.30 3.90
N ASN A 309 -2.47 -17.29 3.81
CA ASN A 309 -2.92 -18.07 4.97
C ASN A 309 -1.76 -18.64 5.80
N SER A 310 -0.73 -19.18 5.16
CA SER A 310 0.43 -19.77 5.86
C SER A 310 1.37 -18.74 6.49
N LEU A 311 1.27 -17.47 6.09
CA LEU A 311 2.10 -16.38 6.58
C LEU A 311 1.50 -15.68 7.81
N ILE A 312 0.17 -15.71 7.97
CA ILE A 312 -0.52 -15.05 9.09
C ILE A 312 0.12 -15.37 10.44
N PRO A 313 0.30 -16.68 10.82
CA PRO A 313 0.88 -16.99 12.12
C PRO A 313 2.33 -16.52 12.27
N LEU A 314 3.12 -16.49 11.19
CA LEU A 314 4.50 -16.03 11.21
C LEU A 314 4.59 -14.51 11.45
N TYR A 315 3.76 -13.74 10.79
CA TYR A 315 3.72 -12.29 10.98
C TYR A 315 3.18 -11.92 12.37
N MET A 316 2.16 -12.62 12.86
CA MET A 316 1.66 -12.42 14.22
C MET A 316 2.72 -12.75 15.29
N GLU A 317 3.57 -13.77 15.06
CA GLU A 317 4.69 -14.15 15.97
C GLU A 317 5.66 -12.98 16.19
N VAL A 318 5.93 -12.18 15.18
CA VAL A 318 6.82 -11.01 15.28
C VAL A 318 6.10 -9.72 15.65
N GLY A 319 4.76 -9.76 15.78
CA GLY A 319 3.98 -8.68 16.32
C GLY A 319 3.20 -7.84 15.34
N VAL A 320 3.04 -8.27 14.08
CA VAL A 320 2.02 -7.75 13.16
C VAL A 320 0.65 -7.94 13.80
N THR A 321 -0.18 -6.92 13.76
CA THR A 321 -1.50 -6.92 14.40
C THR A 321 -2.64 -6.99 13.41
N GLY A 322 -2.40 -6.68 12.13
CA GLY A 322 -3.40 -6.73 11.10
C GLY A 322 -2.84 -6.94 9.71
N MET A 323 -3.69 -7.42 8.81
CA MET A 323 -3.33 -7.71 7.41
C MET A 323 -4.45 -7.30 6.45
N TYR A 324 -4.10 -7.14 5.18
CA TYR A 324 -5.00 -6.87 4.06
C TYR A 324 -4.29 -7.13 2.72
N PRO A 325 -4.99 -7.16 1.56
CA PRO A 325 -6.44 -6.94 1.39
C PRO A 325 -7.29 -8.22 1.41
N PHE A 326 -6.75 -9.41 1.63
CA PHE A 326 -7.42 -10.71 1.65
C PHE A 326 -8.07 -11.09 0.30
N GLU A 327 -7.26 -11.34 -0.72
CA GLU A 327 -7.73 -11.70 -2.05
C GLU A 327 -8.50 -13.04 -2.08
N THR A 328 -9.81 -12.95 -2.19
CA THR A 328 -10.73 -14.10 -2.06
C THR A 328 -10.58 -15.13 -3.18
N HIS A 329 -10.26 -14.67 -4.40
CA HIS A 329 -10.02 -15.56 -5.55
C HIS A 329 -8.72 -16.38 -5.40
N CYS A 330 -7.83 -15.97 -4.50
CA CYS A 330 -6.62 -16.69 -4.12
C CYS A 330 -6.84 -17.66 -2.94
N GLY A 331 -8.08 -17.78 -2.44
CA GLY A 331 -8.41 -18.70 -1.35
C GLY A 331 -8.43 -18.06 0.04
N MET A 332 -8.35 -16.72 0.13
CA MET A 332 -8.54 -16.02 1.40
C MET A 332 -10.03 -15.97 1.78
N ASP A 333 -10.34 -16.44 2.97
CA ASP A 333 -11.70 -16.46 3.53
C ASP A 333 -11.72 -15.66 4.85
N ILE A 334 -12.31 -14.46 4.81
CA ILE A 334 -12.34 -13.55 5.96
C ILE A 334 -13.06 -14.11 7.17
N VAL A 335 -14.08 -14.98 6.99
CA VAL A 335 -14.80 -15.63 8.09
C VAL A 335 -13.92 -16.68 8.74
N LYS A 336 -13.23 -17.50 7.92
CA LYS A 336 -12.29 -18.51 8.42
C LYS A 336 -11.12 -17.85 9.14
N VAL A 337 -10.51 -16.83 8.53
CA VAL A 337 -9.41 -16.07 9.13
C VAL A 337 -9.85 -15.45 10.48
N ARG A 338 -11.02 -14.83 10.55
CA ARG A 338 -11.55 -14.27 11.80
C ARG A 338 -11.76 -15.33 12.89
N LYS A 339 -12.25 -16.52 12.54
CA LYS A 339 -12.42 -17.63 13.47
C LYS A 339 -11.09 -18.15 14.01
N GLU A 340 -10.10 -18.29 13.13
CA GLU A 340 -8.78 -18.81 13.48
C GLU A 340 -7.92 -17.76 14.23
N TYR A 341 -8.03 -16.50 13.81
CA TYR A 341 -7.26 -15.38 14.37
C TYR A 341 -8.19 -14.26 14.89
N PRO A 342 -8.90 -14.45 16.00
CA PRO A 342 -9.94 -13.53 16.45
C PRO A 342 -9.46 -12.14 16.85
N LYS A 343 -8.15 -11.97 17.02
CA LYS A 343 -7.51 -10.68 17.34
C LYS A 343 -6.71 -10.07 16.18
N LEU A 344 -6.72 -10.67 15.00
CA LEU A 344 -6.12 -10.09 13.80
C LEU A 344 -7.01 -8.94 13.32
N GLN A 345 -6.44 -7.76 13.19
CA GLN A 345 -7.10 -6.64 12.50
C GLN A 345 -7.16 -6.95 11.01
N MET A 346 -8.27 -6.68 10.36
CA MET A 346 -8.49 -7.06 8.98
C MET A 346 -9.00 -5.88 8.17
N MET A 347 -8.56 -5.77 6.91
CA MET A 347 -9.11 -4.81 5.96
C MET A 347 -9.29 -5.49 4.60
N GLY A 348 -10.37 -5.16 3.87
CA GLY A 348 -10.64 -5.74 2.55
C GLY A 348 -11.55 -6.97 2.56
N GLY A 349 -11.28 -7.94 1.69
CA GLY A 349 -11.95 -9.24 1.62
C GLY A 349 -13.32 -9.25 0.96
N VAL A 350 -13.73 -8.19 0.25
CA VAL A 350 -14.90 -8.25 -0.64
C VAL A 350 -14.43 -8.67 -2.04
N PRO A 351 -14.96 -9.77 -2.60
CA PRO A 351 -14.54 -10.26 -3.91
C PRO A 351 -14.77 -9.23 -5.02
N LYS A 352 -13.72 -8.52 -5.46
CA LYS A 352 -13.81 -7.51 -6.53
C LYS A 352 -14.39 -8.07 -7.83
N GLY A 353 -14.05 -9.31 -8.16
CA GLY A 353 -14.55 -10.00 -9.36
C GLY A 353 -16.03 -10.37 -9.32
N GLU A 354 -16.68 -10.35 -8.16
CA GLU A 354 -18.14 -10.55 -8.05
C GLU A 354 -18.90 -9.24 -8.29
N ILE A 355 -18.26 -8.08 -8.11
CA ILE A 355 -18.92 -6.78 -8.29
C ILE A 355 -19.35 -6.57 -9.76
N ALA A 356 -18.52 -6.98 -10.72
CA ALA A 356 -18.82 -6.89 -12.14
C ALA A 356 -19.93 -7.84 -12.62
N LYS A 357 -20.39 -8.77 -11.77
CA LYS A 357 -21.43 -9.77 -12.13
C LYS A 357 -22.86 -9.33 -11.76
N GLY A 358 -23.01 -8.09 -11.28
CA GLY A 358 -24.30 -7.51 -10.96
C GLY A 358 -24.83 -7.83 -9.57
N ARG A 359 -26.05 -7.37 -9.27
CA ARG A 359 -26.60 -7.24 -7.93
C ARG A 359 -26.65 -8.53 -7.14
N ASP A 360 -27.10 -9.63 -7.73
CA ASP A 360 -27.21 -10.92 -7.03
C ASP A 360 -25.84 -11.47 -6.59
N ALA A 361 -24.79 -11.23 -7.39
CA ALA A 361 -23.43 -11.61 -7.06
C ALA A 361 -22.86 -10.73 -5.94
N ILE A 362 -23.14 -9.44 -5.99
CA ILE A 362 -22.76 -8.46 -4.96
C ILE A 362 -23.43 -8.84 -3.61
N ASP A 363 -24.74 -9.12 -3.60
CA ASP A 363 -25.45 -9.48 -2.36
C ASP A 363 -24.87 -10.75 -1.73
N ARG A 364 -24.50 -11.76 -2.54
CA ARG A 364 -23.82 -12.96 -2.03
C ARG A 364 -22.42 -12.65 -1.50
N ALA A 365 -21.65 -11.81 -2.19
CA ALA A 365 -20.30 -11.44 -1.80
C ALA A 365 -20.26 -10.66 -0.46
N LEU A 366 -21.31 -9.91 -0.16
CA LEU A 366 -21.41 -9.12 1.07
C LEU A 366 -21.88 -9.94 2.30
N GLY A 367 -22.39 -11.15 2.13
CA GLY A 367 -22.83 -12.00 3.25
C GLY A 367 -21.72 -12.27 4.29
N PRO A 368 -20.52 -12.74 3.89
CA PRO A 368 -19.37 -12.93 4.79
C PRO A 368 -18.94 -11.65 5.50
N VAL A 369 -19.04 -10.52 4.82
CA VAL A 369 -18.66 -9.20 5.37
C VAL A 369 -19.54 -8.84 6.56
N GLU A 370 -20.86 -9.08 6.47
CA GLU A 370 -21.81 -8.82 7.56
C GLU A 370 -21.49 -9.65 8.81
N GLU A 371 -21.04 -10.89 8.65
CA GLU A 371 -20.62 -11.75 9.77
C GLU A 371 -19.38 -11.17 10.47
N VAL A 372 -18.34 -10.79 9.70
CA VAL A 372 -17.09 -10.31 10.26
C VAL A 372 -17.23 -8.91 10.88
N LEU A 373 -18.04 -8.03 10.30
CA LEU A 373 -18.30 -6.70 10.87
C LEU A 373 -18.79 -6.75 12.32
N LYS A 374 -19.52 -7.81 12.70
CA LYS A 374 -20.03 -7.99 14.07
C LYS A 374 -18.94 -8.15 15.13
N THR A 375 -17.73 -8.47 14.71
CA THR A 375 -16.64 -8.84 15.62
C THR A 375 -15.71 -7.67 15.97
N GLY A 376 -15.82 -6.51 15.29
CA GLY A 376 -14.85 -5.41 15.36
C GLY A 376 -13.51 -5.76 14.70
N GLY A 377 -12.57 -4.82 14.73
CA GLY A 377 -11.23 -5.01 14.13
C GLY A 377 -11.28 -5.24 12.62
N TYR A 378 -12.27 -4.68 11.90
CA TYR A 378 -12.47 -4.94 10.50
C TYR A 378 -12.94 -3.70 9.72
N ILE A 379 -12.23 -3.39 8.62
CA ILE A 379 -12.61 -2.36 7.65
C ILE A 379 -12.87 -3.03 6.31
N PRO A 380 -14.13 -3.22 5.89
CA PRO A 380 -14.47 -3.91 4.66
C PRO A 380 -14.31 -3.01 3.42
N PHE A 381 -13.69 -3.58 2.37
CA PHE A 381 -13.60 -3.02 1.03
C PHE A 381 -13.23 -4.11 0.01
N GLY A 382 -13.10 -3.75 -1.26
CA GLY A 382 -12.69 -4.67 -2.32
C GLY A 382 -11.36 -5.37 -2.00
N ASP A 383 -11.28 -6.66 -2.28
CA ASP A 383 -10.11 -7.49 -1.97
C ASP A 383 -8.86 -7.15 -2.82
N HIS A 384 -8.93 -6.13 -3.64
CA HIS A 384 -7.85 -5.42 -4.35
C HIS A 384 -8.43 -4.27 -5.20
N PHE A 385 -7.62 -3.63 -6.06
CA PHE A 385 -8.07 -2.57 -6.97
C PHE A 385 -9.31 -2.97 -7.75
N ILE A 386 -10.32 -2.11 -7.74
CA ILE A 386 -11.54 -2.29 -8.53
C ILE A 386 -11.19 -2.26 -10.01
N PRO A 387 -11.45 -3.35 -10.76
CA PRO A 387 -11.00 -3.49 -12.14
C PRO A 387 -11.92 -2.76 -13.14
N PRO A 388 -11.43 -2.54 -14.40
CA PRO A 388 -12.16 -1.76 -15.41
C PRO A 388 -13.48 -2.35 -15.89
N ASP A 389 -13.72 -3.64 -15.67
CA ASP A 389 -14.96 -4.33 -16.00
C ASP A 389 -16.09 -4.10 -14.98
N VAL A 390 -15.77 -3.49 -13.83
CA VAL A 390 -16.78 -3.05 -12.86
C VAL A 390 -17.41 -1.74 -13.34
N GLY A 391 -18.64 -1.81 -13.85
CA GLY A 391 -19.43 -0.65 -14.27
C GLY A 391 -19.81 0.26 -13.11
N TRP A 392 -20.05 1.56 -13.40
CA TRP A 392 -20.41 2.55 -12.39
C TRP A 392 -21.69 2.19 -11.60
N GLU A 393 -22.71 1.65 -12.27
CA GLU A 393 -23.96 1.25 -11.61
C GLU A 393 -23.76 0.07 -10.64
N ASP A 394 -22.91 -0.90 -11.00
CA ASP A 394 -22.60 -2.04 -10.14
C ASP A 394 -21.76 -1.60 -8.93
N PHE A 395 -20.79 -0.71 -9.14
CA PHE A 395 -20.02 -0.12 -8.04
C PHE A 395 -20.91 0.70 -7.09
N ARG A 396 -21.82 1.50 -7.61
CA ARG A 396 -22.79 2.26 -6.80
C ARG A 396 -23.66 1.32 -5.96
N TYR A 397 -24.14 0.24 -6.54
CA TYR A 397 -24.95 -0.74 -5.80
C TYR A 397 -24.13 -1.41 -4.71
N TYR A 398 -22.96 -1.92 -5.04
CA TYR A 398 -22.01 -2.52 -4.11
C TYR A 398 -21.69 -1.57 -2.94
N ARG A 399 -21.20 -0.38 -3.26
CA ARG A 399 -20.76 0.57 -2.23
C ARG A 399 -21.94 1.09 -1.40
N GLY A 400 -23.10 1.29 -2.02
CA GLY A 400 -24.32 1.67 -1.32
C GLY A 400 -24.72 0.63 -0.28
N LYS A 401 -24.77 -0.65 -0.66
CA LYS A 401 -25.08 -1.77 0.25
C LYS A 401 -24.05 -1.90 1.37
N LEU A 402 -22.78 -1.82 1.05
CA LEU A 402 -21.70 -1.91 2.04
C LEU A 402 -21.77 -0.73 3.04
N ASN A 403 -22.02 0.49 2.56
CA ASN A 403 -22.21 1.65 3.43
C ASN A 403 -23.41 1.46 4.39
N GLU A 404 -24.53 0.96 3.88
CA GLU A 404 -25.69 0.65 4.71
C GLU A 404 -25.37 -0.40 5.78
N MET A 405 -24.60 -1.44 5.44
CA MET A 405 -24.17 -2.46 6.43
C MET A 405 -23.30 -1.84 7.53
N ILE A 406 -22.39 -0.95 7.15
CA ILE A 406 -21.53 -0.21 8.10
C ILE A 406 -22.38 0.68 9.00
N ASP A 407 -23.35 1.42 8.45
CA ASP A 407 -24.17 2.39 9.19
C ASP A 407 -25.20 1.73 10.14
N ARG A 408 -25.54 0.46 9.93
CA ARG A 408 -26.45 -0.29 10.83
C ARG A 408 -25.78 -0.78 12.11
N ARG A 409 -24.49 -0.59 12.25
CA ARG A 409 -23.65 -1.02 13.38
C ARG A 409 -23.23 0.17 14.22
#